data_7bdea3e0e3fb34518fc6b1803671ee70
#
_entry.id   7bdea3e0e3fb34518fc6b1803671ee70
#
_cell.length_a   1.000
_cell.length_b   1.000
_cell.length_c   1.000
_cell.angle_alpha   90.00
_cell.angle_beta   90.00
_cell.angle_gamma   90.00
#
_symmetry.space_group_name_H-M   'P 1'
#
loop_
_entity.id
_entity.type
_entity.pdbx_description
1 polymer ?
#
loop_
_entity_poly.entity_id
_entity_poly.type
_entity_poly.pdbx_seq_one_letter_code
_entity_poly.pdbx_strand_id
1 'polypeptide(L)'
;MEQKKILGEERRQYILQLLKSSTAPITGSELAERTNVSRQVIVGDITLLKAKNEPIIATSQGYIYLQQAANAQVVERTIACRHTPEETEKELIIFVDHGVTVKDVRIEHAVYGDLTASIMVSNRQEVKQFMEKVRTTKASFLSELTGGIHLHTVSAGSEDALDKVEDALRAEGLLMV
;
A
#
# COMPACT_ATOMS: atom_id res chain seq x y z
N MET A 1 -28.56 -14.53 -17.03
CA MET A 1 -28.71 -13.09 -17.42
C MET A 1 -27.33 -12.60 -17.81
N GLU A 2 -27.10 -12.26 -19.07
CA GLU A 2 -25.83 -11.62 -19.48
C GLU A 2 -25.75 -10.24 -18.82
N GLN A 3 -24.77 -10.05 -17.93
CA GLN A 3 -24.48 -8.73 -17.38
C GLN A 3 -23.97 -7.84 -18.52
N LYS A 4 -24.73 -6.80 -18.86
CA LYS A 4 -24.38 -5.83 -19.90
C LYS A 4 -23.08 -5.11 -19.51
N LYS A 5 -22.12 -5.10 -20.41
CA LYS A 5 -20.85 -4.37 -20.26
C LYS A 5 -21.13 -2.87 -20.08
N ILE A 6 -20.67 -2.30 -18.97
CA ILE A 6 -20.80 -0.87 -18.68
C ILE A 6 -19.83 -0.09 -19.58
N LEU A 7 -20.28 0.98 -20.23
CA LEU A 7 -19.47 1.82 -21.11
C LEU A 7 -18.44 2.68 -20.33
N GLY A 8 -17.39 3.07 -21.00
CA GLY A 8 -16.19 3.64 -20.37
C GLY A 8 -16.45 4.78 -19.35
N GLU A 9 -17.18 5.84 -19.72
CA GLU A 9 -17.42 6.96 -18.79
C GLU A 9 -18.37 6.56 -17.66
N GLU A 10 -19.46 5.88 -17.97
CA GLU A 10 -20.41 5.37 -16.98
C GLU A 10 -19.72 4.39 -16.01
N ARG A 11 -18.83 3.54 -16.53
CA ARG A 11 -18.05 2.62 -15.70
C ARG A 11 -17.11 3.35 -14.75
N ARG A 12 -16.41 4.38 -15.21
CA ARG A 12 -15.52 5.19 -14.35
C ARG A 12 -16.30 5.89 -13.23
N GLN A 13 -17.48 6.43 -13.53
CA GLN A 13 -18.34 7.02 -12.50
C GLN A 13 -18.80 5.98 -11.47
N TYR A 14 -19.17 4.80 -11.93
CA TYR A 14 -19.56 3.69 -11.05
C TYR A 14 -18.38 3.24 -10.16
N ILE A 15 -17.18 3.06 -10.73
CA ILE A 15 -15.96 2.75 -9.99
C ILE A 15 -15.69 3.82 -8.91
N LEU A 16 -15.77 5.08 -9.29
CA LEU A 16 -15.54 6.19 -8.37
C LEU A 16 -16.53 6.19 -7.21
N GLN A 17 -17.79 5.91 -7.49
CA GLN A 17 -18.86 5.80 -6.48
C GLN A 17 -18.60 4.64 -5.51
N LEU A 18 -18.20 3.48 -6.02
CA LEU A 18 -17.80 2.33 -5.20
C LEU A 18 -16.63 2.66 -4.28
N LEU A 19 -15.59 3.28 -4.81
CA LEU A 19 -14.41 3.63 -4.02
C LEU A 19 -14.72 4.70 -2.97
N LYS A 20 -15.56 5.69 -3.28
CA LYS A 20 -15.99 6.73 -2.31
C LYS A 20 -16.85 6.18 -1.18
N SER A 21 -17.63 5.15 -1.44
CA SER A 21 -18.52 4.54 -0.43
C SER A 21 -17.83 3.44 0.39
N SER A 22 -16.68 2.97 -0.03
CA SER A 22 -15.96 1.90 0.66
C SER A 22 -15.02 2.45 1.73
N THR A 23 -15.02 1.80 2.89
CA THR A 23 -14.05 2.04 3.97
C THR A 23 -12.82 1.12 3.88
N ALA A 24 -12.85 0.15 2.97
CA ALA A 24 -11.78 -0.82 2.75
C ALA A 24 -11.29 -0.77 1.29
N PRO A 25 -10.05 -1.18 1.02
CA PRO A 25 -9.54 -1.28 -0.34
C PRO A 25 -10.38 -2.23 -1.20
N ILE A 26 -10.63 -1.86 -2.46
CA ILE A 26 -11.31 -2.72 -3.44
C ILE A 26 -10.28 -3.19 -4.45
N THR A 27 -10.20 -4.51 -4.67
CA THR A 27 -9.23 -5.07 -5.61
C THR A 27 -9.60 -4.77 -7.06
N GLY A 28 -8.60 -4.70 -7.94
CA GLY A 28 -8.84 -4.53 -9.38
C GLY A 28 -9.64 -5.68 -10.00
N SER A 29 -9.50 -6.89 -9.45
CA SER A 29 -10.29 -8.06 -9.88
C SER A 29 -11.75 -7.94 -9.48
N GLU A 30 -12.04 -7.47 -8.27
CA GLU A 30 -13.41 -7.22 -7.80
C GLU A 30 -14.10 -6.11 -8.62
N LEU A 31 -13.38 -5.02 -8.93
CA LEU A 31 -13.92 -3.97 -9.81
C LEU A 31 -14.17 -4.51 -11.23
N ALA A 32 -13.30 -5.37 -11.73
CA ALA A 32 -13.45 -6.00 -13.04
C ALA A 32 -14.69 -6.90 -13.11
N GLU A 33 -14.91 -7.71 -12.08
CA GLU A 33 -16.08 -8.57 -11.94
C GLU A 33 -17.38 -7.75 -11.87
N ARG A 34 -17.43 -6.74 -10.99
CA ARG A 34 -18.61 -5.86 -10.82
C ARG A 34 -18.98 -5.07 -12.07
N THR A 35 -18.00 -4.81 -12.96
CA THR A 35 -18.22 -4.01 -14.18
C THR A 35 -18.19 -4.83 -15.45
N ASN A 36 -18.03 -6.14 -15.33
CA ASN A 36 -17.97 -7.11 -16.44
C ASN A 36 -16.91 -6.73 -17.52
N VAL A 37 -15.69 -6.41 -17.06
CA VAL A 37 -14.54 -6.12 -17.91
C VAL A 37 -13.29 -6.84 -17.40
N SER A 38 -12.20 -6.81 -18.17
CA SER A 38 -10.92 -7.34 -17.69
C SER A 38 -10.27 -6.42 -16.65
N ARG A 39 -9.41 -6.98 -15.79
CA ARG A 39 -8.60 -6.22 -14.84
C ARG A 39 -7.75 -5.13 -15.53
N GLN A 40 -7.27 -5.40 -16.75
CA GLN A 40 -6.48 -4.43 -17.51
C GLN A 40 -7.30 -3.19 -17.89
N VAL A 41 -8.60 -3.35 -18.19
CA VAL A 41 -9.51 -2.21 -18.43
C VAL A 41 -9.67 -1.39 -17.15
N ILE A 42 -9.78 -2.03 -15.97
CA ILE A 42 -9.84 -1.32 -14.68
C ILE A 42 -8.56 -0.51 -14.43
N VAL A 43 -7.39 -1.07 -14.72
CA VAL A 43 -6.11 -0.32 -14.60
C VAL A 43 -6.15 0.95 -15.44
N GLY A 44 -6.63 0.87 -16.69
CA GLY A 44 -6.82 2.04 -17.55
C GLY A 44 -7.83 3.05 -17.02
N ASP A 45 -8.98 2.59 -16.52
CA ASP A 45 -10.00 3.48 -15.93
C ASP A 45 -9.48 4.20 -14.69
N ILE A 46 -8.80 3.50 -13.79
CA ILE A 46 -8.18 4.10 -12.60
C ILE A 46 -7.11 5.11 -12.99
N THR A 47 -6.29 4.80 -14.01
CA THR A 47 -5.29 5.75 -14.51
C THR A 47 -5.94 7.04 -15.01
N LEU A 48 -7.05 6.94 -15.75
CA LEU A 48 -7.80 8.11 -16.22
C LEU A 48 -8.44 8.91 -15.07
N LEU A 49 -8.96 8.22 -14.05
CA LEU A 49 -9.50 8.89 -12.85
C LEU A 49 -8.41 9.65 -12.10
N LYS A 50 -7.24 9.04 -11.91
CA LYS A 50 -6.08 9.72 -11.30
C LYS A 50 -5.61 10.93 -12.13
N ALA A 51 -5.61 10.82 -13.45
CA ALA A 51 -5.29 11.93 -14.34
C ALA A 51 -6.29 13.10 -14.25
N LYS A 52 -7.53 12.83 -13.79
CA LYS A 52 -8.55 13.84 -13.46
C LYS A 52 -8.44 14.35 -12.00
N ASN A 53 -7.33 14.09 -11.32
CA ASN A 53 -7.05 14.46 -9.93
C ASN A 53 -7.98 13.79 -8.90
N GLU A 54 -8.59 12.66 -9.21
CA GLU A 54 -9.29 11.89 -8.19
C GLU A 54 -8.26 11.25 -7.25
N PRO A 55 -8.39 11.44 -5.91
CA PRO A 55 -7.39 11.02 -4.94
C PRO A 55 -7.47 9.50 -4.68
N ILE A 56 -7.18 8.72 -5.71
CA ILE A 56 -7.17 7.25 -5.65
C ILE A 56 -5.74 6.77 -5.50
N ILE A 57 -5.48 5.91 -4.51
CA ILE A 57 -4.20 5.22 -4.33
C ILE A 57 -4.37 3.74 -4.65
N ALA A 58 -3.41 3.19 -5.40
CA ALA A 58 -3.23 1.75 -5.53
C ALA A 58 -2.32 1.26 -4.42
N THR A 59 -2.79 0.31 -3.63
CA THR A 59 -2.05 -0.28 -2.51
C THR A 59 -1.85 -1.78 -2.74
N SER A 60 -1.11 -2.43 -1.85
CA SER A 60 -0.98 -3.89 -1.86
C SER A 60 -2.32 -4.61 -1.67
N GLN A 61 -3.32 -3.96 -1.06
CA GLN A 61 -4.64 -4.51 -0.78
C GLN A 61 -5.68 -4.22 -1.89
N GLY A 62 -5.44 -3.22 -2.73
CA GLY A 62 -6.36 -2.76 -3.77
C GLY A 62 -6.36 -1.26 -3.90
N TYR A 63 -7.41 -0.73 -4.49
CA TYR A 63 -7.62 0.71 -4.67
C TYR A 63 -8.38 1.30 -3.50
N ILE A 64 -7.92 2.43 -2.98
CA ILE A 64 -8.61 3.23 -1.97
C ILE A 64 -8.81 4.65 -2.48
N TYR A 65 -9.93 5.25 -2.10
CA TYR A 65 -10.19 6.68 -2.28
C TYR A 65 -9.80 7.39 -0.99
N LEU A 66 -8.84 8.32 -1.08
CA LEU A 66 -8.44 9.12 0.07
C LEU A 66 -9.54 10.13 0.39
N GLN A 67 -10.39 9.79 1.34
CA GLN A 67 -11.22 10.80 1.98
C GLN A 67 -10.32 11.59 2.92
N GLN A 68 -10.43 12.92 2.91
CA GLN A 68 -9.83 13.71 3.97
C GLN A 68 -10.46 13.26 5.29
N ALA A 69 -9.72 12.45 6.04
CA ALA A 69 -10.17 11.99 7.35
C ALA A 69 -10.29 13.20 8.26
N ALA A 70 -11.52 13.50 8.68
CA ALA A 70 -11.76 14.42 9.76
C ALA A 70 -11.17 13.82 11.05
N ASN A 71 -10.09 14.47 11.57
CA ASN A 71 -9.70 14.46 12.99
C ASN A 71 -9.42 13.13 13.71
N ALA A 72 -8.70 12.19 13.14
CA ALA A 72 -7.87 11.33 13.99
C ALA A 72 -6.51 12.01 14.13
N GLN A 73 -6.02 12.23 15.33
CA GLN A 73 -4.64 12.67 15.57
C GLN A 73 -3.73 11.48 15.20
N VAL A 74 -3.35 11.41 13.93
CA VAL A 74 -2.43 10.41 13.40
C VAL A 74 -1.08 11.11 13.26
N VAL A 75 -0.06 10.57 13.92
CA VAL A 75 1.32 11.01 13.78
C VAL A 75 2.00 10.18 12.70
N GLU A 76 2.87 10.81 11.93
CA GLU A 76 3.63 10.16 10.86
C GLU A 76 5.12 10.34 11.06
N ARG A 77 5.88 9.31 10.69
CA ARG A 77 7.35 9.34 10.74
C ARG A 77 7.92 8.59 9.53
N THR A 78 9.11 9.01 9.09
CA THR A 78 9.89 8.24 8.11
C THR A 78 10.98 7.50 8.86
N ILE A 79 11.06 6.18 8.66
CA ILE A 79 12.00 5.28 9.33
C ILE A 79 12.91 4.66 8.27
N ALA A 80 14.23 4.70 8.51
CA ALA A 80 15.22 4.10 7.64
C ALA A 80 15.54 2.68 8.11
N CYS A 81 15.42 1.71 7.22
CA CYS A 81 15.65 0.30 7.50
C CYS A 81 16.69 -0.30 6.53
N ARG A 82 17.34 -1.35 7.01
CA ARG A 82 18.24 -2.16 6.19
C ARG A 82 18.18 -3.62 6.63
N HIS A 83 17.74 -4.48 5.71
CA HIS A 83 17.68 -5.92 5.95
C HIS A 83 17.65 -6.70 4.63
N THR A 84 17.71 -8.03 4.72
CA THR A 84 17.58 -8.93 3.57
C THR A 84 16.10 -9.16 3.22
N PRO A 85 15.79 -9.67 2.01
CA PRO A 85 14.42 -9.99 1.60
C PRO A 85 13.72 -10.97 2.55
N GLU A 86 14.46 -11.91 3.15
CA GLU A 86 13.94 -12.91 4.08
C GLU A 86 13.44 -12.29 5.39
N GLU A 87 13.92 -11.12 5.75
CA GLU A 87 13.56 -10.40 6.97
C GLU A 87 12.37 -9.44 6.78
N THR A 88 11.91 -9.24 5.54
CA THR A 88 10.81 -8.31 5.24
C THR A 88 9.53 -8.64 6.02
N GLU A 89 9.14 -9.92 6.12
CA GLU A 89 7.95 -10.31 6.88
C GLU A 89 8.11 -9.96 8.37
N LYS A 90 9.28 -10.23 8.93
CA LYS A 90 9.62 -9.92 10.33
C LYS A 90 9.54 -8.42 10.61
N GLU A 91 10.11 -7.61 9.74
CA GLU A 91 10.06 -6.15 9.84
C GLU A 91 8.61 -5.64 9.85
N LEU A 92 7.81 -6.03 8.85
CA LEU A 92 6.41 -5.60 8.74
C LEU A 92 5.57 -6.04 9.95
N ILE A 93 5.82 -7.24 10.49
CA ILE A 93 5.16 -7.73 11.70
C ILE A 93 5.52 -6.86 12.91
N ILE A 94 6.79 -6.44 13.05
CA ILE A 94 7.20 -5.55 14.14
C ILE A 94 6.40 -4.24 14.08
N PHE A 95 6.26 -3.62 12.91
CA PHE A 95 5.45 -2.41 12.77
C PHE A 95 4.00 -2.61 13.23
N VAL A 96 3.32 -3.60 12.65
CA VAL A 96 1.88 -3.79 12.89
C VAL A 96 1.56 -4.29 14.31
N ASP A 97 2.46 -5.03 14.95
CA ASP A 97 2.31 -5.48 16.33
C ASP A 97 2.40 -4.32 17.33
N HIS A 98 3.06 -3.22 16.97
CA HIS A 98 3.08 -1.98 17.78
C HIS A 98 1.97 -1.01 17.40
N GLY A 99 0.98 -1.44 16.60
CA GLY A 99 -0.15 -0.59 16.17
C GLY A 99 0.24 0.47 15.15
N VAL A 100 1.34 0.25 14.43
CA VAL A 100 1.85 1.15 13.40
C VAL A 100 1.42 0.67 12.03
N THR A 101 0.90 1.59 11.21
CA THR A 101 0.58 1.33 9.80
C THR A 101 1.79 1.68 8.95
N VAL A 102 2.25 0.74 8.13
CA VAL A 102 3.27 1.00 7.11
C VAL A 102 2.58 1.46 5.84
N LYS A 103 2.75 2.73 5.49
CA LYS A 103 2.08 3.36 4.34
C LYS A 103 2.75 2.99 3.03
N ASP A 104 4.07 3.07 3.00
CA ASP A 104 4.86 2.86 1.79
C ASP A 104 6.23 2.24 2.08
N VAL A 105 6.89 1.84 1.02
CA VAL A 105 8.33 1.62 0.96
C VAL A 105 8.92 2.55 -0.09
N ARG A 106 10.01 3.21 0.23
CA ARG A 106 10.71 4.15 -0.65
C ARG A 106 12.19 3.80 -0.74
N ILE A 107 12.72 3.85 -1.95
CA ILE A 107 14.15 3.67 -2.24
C ILE A 107 14.65 4.79 -3.14
N GLU A 108 15.95 5.05 -3.12
CA GLU A 108 16.65 5.89 -4.10
C GLU A 108 17.17 5.01 -5.24
N HIS A 109 16.63 5.19 -6.44
CA HIS A 109 17.06 4.45 -7.62
C HIS A 109 17.99 5.30 -8.48
N ALA A 110 19.12 4.74 -8.94
CA ALA A 110 20.17 5.47 -9.66
C ALA A 110 19.69 6.18 -10.94
N VAL A 111 18.60 5.71 -11.56
CA VAL A 111 18.06 6.27 -12.82
C VAL A 111 16.79 7.06 -12.58
N TYR A 112 15.89 6.57 -11.72
CA TYR A 112 14.55 7.15 -11.54
C TYR A 112 14.43 8.07 -10.33
N GLY A 113 15.48 8.20 -9.50
CA GLY A 113 15.40 8.94 -8.24
C GLY A 113 14.54 8.19 -7.21
N ASP A 114 13.78 8.89 -6.40
CA ASP A 114 12.92 8.29 -5.39
C ASP A 114 11.80 7.46 -6.00
N LEU A 115 11.81 6.16 -5.74
CA LEU A 115 10.72 5.26 -6.07
C LEU A 115 9.93 4.94 -4.81
N THR A 116 8.62 5.13 -4.87
CA THR A 116 7.70 4.86 -3.76
C THR A 116 6.63 3.86 -4.16
N ALA A 117 6.46 2.82 -3.37
CA ALA A 117 5.38 1.86 -3.53
C ALA A 117 4.47 1.89 -2.30
N SER A 118 3.20 2.23 -2.49
CA SER A 118 2.19 2.25 -1.41
C SER A 118 1.79 0.83 -1.04
N ILE A 119 2.16 0.36 0.14
CA ILE A 119 1.82 -0.98 0.62
C ILE A 119 0.61 -0.98 1.55
N MET A 120 0.48 0.02 2.42
CA MET A 120 -0.68 0.24 3.31
C MET A 120 -1.05 -1.01 4.13
N VAL A 121 -0.13 -1.50 4.96
CA VAL A 121 -0.36 -2.63 5.86
C VAL A 121 -0.43 -2.15 7.30
N SER A 122 -1.45 -2.60 8.04
CA SER A 122 -1.77 -2.15 9.40
C SER A 122 -2.01 -3.28 10.39
N ASN A 123 -2.01 -4.53 9.92
CA ASN A 123 -2.22 -5.71 10.75
C ASN A 123 -1.54 -6.95 10.15
N ARG A 124 -1.38 -7.99 10.97
CA ARG A 124 -0.71 -9.24 10.55
C ARG A 124 -1.38 -9.93 9.35
N GLN A 125 -2.70 -9.83 9.21
CA GLN A 125 -3.41 -10.44 8.09
C GLN A 125 -3.04 -9.77 6.76
N GLU A 126 -2.93 -8.44 6.75
CA GLU A 126 -2.52 -7.67 5.57
C GLU A 126 -1.04 -7.93 5.22
N VAL A 127 -0.17 -8.04 6.22
CA VAL A 127 1.24 -8.47 6.01
C VAL A 127 1.28 -9.83 5.33
N LYS A 128 0.54 -10.82 5.85
CA LYS A 128 0.46 -12.16 5.26
C LYS A 128 -0.01 -12.13 3.80
N GLN A 129 -1.05 -11.35 3.51
CA GLN A 129 -1.58 -11.21 2.15
C GLN A 129 -0.56 -10.53 1.22
N PHE A 130 0.17 -9.54 1.70
CA PHE A 130 1.25 -8.89 0.95
C PHE A 130 2.36 -9.88 0.62
N MET A 131 2.87 -10.62 1.60
CA MET A 131 3.92 -11.63 1.42
C MET A 131 3.48 -12.75 0.47
N GLU A 132 2.22 -13.19 0.56
CA GLU A 132 1.66 -14.20 -0.35
C GLU A 132 1.61 -13.70 -1.79
N LYS A 133 1.24 -12.43 -2.02
CA LYS A 133 1.26 -11.81 -3.36
C LYS A 133 2.68 -11.75 -3.92
N VAL A 134 3.67 -11.32 -3.15
CA VAL A 134 5.08 -11.30 -3.58
C VAL A 134 5.52 -12.71 -3.98
N ARG A 135 5.23 -13.72 -3.14
CA ARG A 135 5.59 -15.11 -3.39
C ARG A 135 4.93 -15.67 -4.66
N THR A 136 3.62 -15.49 -4.83
CA THR A 136 2.86 -16.07 -5.94
C THR A 136 3.16 -15.40 -7.28
N THR A 137 3.44 -14.10 -7.27
CA THR A 137 3.82 -13.35 -8.47
C THR A 137 5.31 -13.42 -8.79
N LYS A 138 6.12 -13.95 -7.87
CA LYS A 138 7.59 -13.93 -7.93
C LYS A 138 8.14 -12.51 -8.14
N ALA A 139 7.47 -11.51 -7.58
CA ALA A 139 7.94 -10.14 -7.61
C ALA A 139 9.13 -9.97 -6.67
N SER A 140 10.12 -9.16 -7.08
CA SER A 140 11.18 -8.70 -6.18
C SER A 140 10.65 -7.62 -5.23
N PHE A 141 11.22 -7.57 -4.02
CA PHE A 141 11.02 -6.43 -3.14
C PHE A 141 11.73 -5.19 -3.68
N LEU A 142 11.13 -4.02 -3.49
CA LEU A 142 11.72 -2.77 -3.95
C LEU A 142 13.12 -2.53 -3.32
N SER A 143 13.29 -2.90 -2.05
CA SER A 143 14.54 -2.79 -1.30
C SER A 143 15.69 -3.65 -1.86
N GLU A 144 15.42 -4.68 -2.65
CA GLU A 144 16.48 -5.46 -3.30
C GLU A 144 17.29 -4.61 -4.29
N LEU A 145 16.68 -3.58 -4.90
CA LEU A 145 17.36 -2.66 -5.82
C LEU A 145 18.44 -1.79 -5.14
N THR A 146 18.42 -1.71 -3.81
CA THR A 146 19.35 -0.89 -3.00
C THR A 146 20.12 -1.71 -1.98
N GLY A 147 20.23 -3.03 -2.18
CA GLY A 147 20.94 -3.90 -1.24
C GLY A 147 20.32 -3.93 0.17
N GLY A 148 19.00 -3.82 0.24
CA GLY A 148 18.21 -3.86 1.47
C GLY A 148 17.95 -2.50 2.12
N ILE A 149 18.59 -1.41 1.67
CA ILE A 149 18.39 -0.07 2.23
C ILE A 149 17.10 0.54 1.71
N HIS A 150 16.22 1.00 2.60
CA HIS A 150 14.96 1.62 2.23
C HIS A 150 14.40 2.49 3.36
N LEU A 151 13.37 3.24 3.01
CA LEU A 151 12.60 4.06 3.93
C LEU A 151 11.15 3.56 3.97
N HIS A 152 10.56 3.67 5.14
CA HIS A 152 9.11 3.54 5.31
C HIS A 152 8.51 4.85 5.80
N THR A 153 7.44 5.31 5.17
CA THR A 153 6.51 6.25 5.81
C THR A 153 5.54 5.44 6.64
N VAL A 154 5.49 5.73 7.92
CA VAL A 154 4.65 5.01 8.88
C VAL A 154 3.73 5.97 9.61
N SER A 155 2.61 5.46 10.12
CA SER A 155 1.66 6.24 10.89
C SER A 155 1.14 5.46 12.10
N ALA A 156 0.89 6.19 13.20
CA ALA A 156 0.37 5.63 14.44
C ALA A 156 -0.55 6.62 15.16
N GLY A 157 -1.25 6.15 16.18
CA GLY A 157 -2.08 6.99 17.04
C GLY A 157 -1.30 7.84 18.05
N SER A 158 0.02 7.63 18.21
CA SER A 158 0.88 8.38 19.13
C SER A 158 2.35 8.30 18.76
N GLU A 159 3.15 9.28 19.18
CA GLU A 159 4.62 9.25 19.08
C GLU A 159 5.23 8.10 19.88
N ASP A 160 4.68 7.78 21.05
CA ASP A 160 5.14 6.65 21.89
C ASP A 160 5.09 5.30 21.15
N ALA A 161 4.08 5.08 20.30
CA ALA A 161 4.02 3.88 19.46
C ALA A 161 5.13 3.86 18.41
N LEU A 162 5.46 5.02 17.82
CA LEU A 162 6.56 5.17 16.87
C LEU A 162 7.92 4.97 17.55
N ASP A 163 8.12 5.49 18.75
CA ASP A 163 9.36 5.29 19.52
C ASP A 163 9.56 3.81 19.87
N LYS A 164 8.52 3.13 20.34
CA LYS A 164 8.57 1.71 20.67
C LYS A 164 8.89 0.82 19.46
N VAL A 165 8.34 1.12 18.30
CA VAL A 165 8.63 0.35 17.09
C VAL A 165 10.07 0.57 16.63
N GLU A 166 10.60 1.79 16.73
CA GLU A 166 12.03 2.03 16.42
C GLU A 166 12.96 1.27 17.36
N ASP A 167 12.63 1.23 18.66
CA ASP A 167 13.41 0.44 19.63
C ASP A 167 13.36 -1.05 19.33
N ALA A 168 12.22 -1.58 18.93
CA ALA A 168 12.06 -2.97 18.54
C ALA A 168 12.86 -3.28 17.25
N LEU A 169 12.80 -2.43 16.23
CA LEU A 169 13.58 -2.58 15.00
C LEU A 169 15.08 -2.49 15.27
N ARG A 170 15.51 -1.60 16.17
CA ARG A 170 16.92 -1.47 16.58
C ARG A 170 17.39 -2.73 17.31
N ALA A 171 16.59 -3.30 18.20
CA ALA A 171 16.92 -4.53 18.92
C ALA A 171 17.10 -5.73 17.98
N GLU A 172 16.39 -5.75 16.88
CA GLU A 172 16.47 -6.80 15.84
C GLU A 172 17.51 -6.50 14.73
N GLY A 173 18.20 -5.35 14.82
CA GLY A 173 19.22 -4.95 13.84
C GLY A 173 18.69 -4.53 12.48
N LEU A 174 17.42 -4.17 12.40
CA LEU A 174 16.75 -3.78 11.15
C LEU A 174 16.75 -2.26 10.92
N LEU A 175 16.89 -1.47 12.00
CA LEU A 175 16.94 -0.01 11.94
C LEU A 175 18.30 0.50 11.51
N MET A 176 18.35 1.45 10.59
CA MET A 176 19.57 2.22 10.31
C MET A 176 19.72 3.34 11.34
N VAL A 177 20.91 3.51 11.86
CA VAL A 177 21.32 4.55 12.84
C VAL A 177 22.46 5.39 12.29
#